data_d858e90be72683294af4a7d30b3cd52b
#
_entry.id   d858e90be72683294af4a7d30b3cd52b
#
_cell.length_a   1.000
_cell.length_b   1.000
_cell.length_c   1.000
_cell.angle_alpha   90.00
_cell.angle_beta   90.00
_cell.angle_gamma   90.00
#
_symmetry.space_group_name_H-M   'P 1'
#
loop_
_entity.id
_entity.type
_entity.pdbx_description
1 polymer ?
#
loop_
_entity_poly.entity_id
_entity_poly.type
_entity_poly.pdbx_seq_one_letter_code
_entity_poly.pdbx_strand_id
1 'polypeptide(L)' 'WQNEINKQKSIDELNKFYKSNAQAIAGNEAILEMFANRKSQLQ' A
#
# COMPACT_ATOMS: atom_id res chain seq x y z
N TRP A 1 1.13 5.49 -7.93
CA TRP A 1 1.03 4.69 -6.70
C TRP A 1 -0.38 4.19 -6.45
N GLN A 2 -1.39 5.03 -6.62
CA GLN A 2 -2.75 4.62 -6.29
C GLN A 2 -3.23 3.46 -7.17
N ASN A 3 -2.93 3.49 -8.47
CA ASN A 3 -3.32 2.42 -9.36
C ASN A 3 -2.67 1.09 -8.98
N GLU A 4 -1.38 1.13 -8.62
CA GLU A 4 -0.67 -0.07 -8.21
C GLU A 4 -1.21 -0.63 -6.90
N ILE A 5 -1.52 0.26 -5.96
CA ILE A 5 -2.11 -0.13 -4.69
C ILE A 5 -3.47 -0.77 -4.92
N ASN A 6 -4.27 -0.21 -5.82
CA ASN A 6 -5.60 -0.74 -6.13
C ASN A 6 -5.56 -2.12 -6.79
N LYS A 7 -4.45 -2.48 -7.42
CA LYS A 7 -4.28 -3.82 -8.00
C LYS A 7 -4.14 -4.91 -6.94
N GLN A 8 -3.74 -4.53 -5.73
CA GLN A 8 -3.60 -5.49 -4.64
C GLN A 8 -4.99 -5.88 -4.15
N LYS A 9 -5.32 -7.17 -4.22
CA LYS A 9 -6.67 -7.67 -3.94
C LYS A 9 -6.83 -8.24 -2.53
N SER A 10 -5.75 -8.37 -1.79
CA SER A 10 -5.79 -8.87 -0.42
C SER A 10 -4.78 -8.14 0.42
N ILE A 11 -4.95 -8.25 1.75
CA ILE A 11 -4.01 -7.62 2.68
C ILE A 11 -2.62 -8.23 2.54
N ASP A 12 -2.53 -9.55 2.30
CA ASP A 12 -1.23 -10.19 2.07
C ASP A 12 -0.51 -9.62 0.86
N GLU A 13 -1.22 -9.45 -0.25
CA GLU A 13 -0.65 -8.85 -1.44
C GLU A 13 -0.23 -7.40 -1.18
N LEU A 14 -1.07 -6.66 -0.49
CA LEU A 14 -0.77 -5.27 -0.16
C LEU A 14 0.48 -5.16 0.70
N ASN A 15 0.62 -6.03 1.69
CA ASN A 15 1.80 -6.05 2.56
C ASN A 15 3.06 -6.39 1.78
N LYS A 16 2.99 -7.34 0.85
CA LYS A 16 4.13 -7.69 0.02
C LYS A 16 4.56 -6.51 -0.84
N PHE A 17 3.59 -5.83 -1.43
CA PHE A 17 3.88 -4.65 -2.23
C PHE A 17 4.51 -3.54 -1.38
N TYR A 18 4.00 -3.33 -0.19
CA TYR A 18 4.54 -2.37 0.75
C TYR A 18 6.00 -2.67 1.06
N LYS A 19 6.30 -3.92 1.42
CA LYS A 19 7.66 -4.33 1.76
C LYS A 19 8.62 -4.16 0.58
N SER A 20 8.17 -4.47 -0.62
CA SER A 20 8.99 -4.33 -1.82
C SER A 20 9.35 -2.88 -2.12
N ASN A 21 8.54 -1.94 -1.64
CA ASN A 21 8.73 -0.53 -1.92
C ASN A 21 8.98 0.29 -0.65
N ALA A 22 9.36 -0.36 0.44
CA ALA A 22 9.49 0.28 1.74
C ALA A 22 10.41 1.50 1.71
N GLN A 23 11.52 1.42 0.98
CA GLN A 23 12.46 2.54 0.91
C GLN A 23 11.88 3.74 0.18
N ALA A 24 11.12 3.49 -0.87
CA ALA A 24 10.46 4.56 -1.62
C ALA A 24 9.30 5.19 -0.82
N ILE A 25 8.67 4.40 0.02
CA ILE A 25 7.52 4.81 0.81
C ILE A 25 7.94 5.54 2.08
N ALA A 26 9.09 5.18 2.63
CA ALA A 26 9.58 5.75 3.89
C ALA A 26 9.63 7.28 3.81
N GLY A 27 8.99 7.93 4.77
CA GLY A 27 8.94 9.39 4.81
C GLY A 27 7.92 10.03 3.88
N ASN A 28 7.19 9.23 3.09
CA ASN A 28 6.15 9.78 2.22
C ASN A 28 4.77 9.49 2.80
N GLU A 29 4.26 10.44 3.58
CA GLU A 29 2.99 10.27 4.27
C GLU A 29 1.81 10.09 3.32
N ALA A 30 1.85 10.72 2.16
CA ALA A 30 0.76 10.58 1.18
C ALA A 30 0.63 9.13 0.71
N ILE A 31 1.75 8.47 0.44
CA ILE A 31 1.73 7.08 0.02
C ILE A 31 1.33 6.17 1.18
N LEU A 32 1.83 6.45 2.38
CA LEU A 32 1.44 5.69 3.57
C LEU A 32 -0.07 5.75 3.79
N GLU A 33 -0.66 6.91 3.58
CA GLU A 33 -2.11 7.07 3.70
C GLU A 33 -2.86 6.25 2.66
N MET A 34 -2.34 6.18 1.43
CA MET A 34 -2.94 5.35 0.39
C MET A 34 -2.97 3.88 0.79
N PHE A 35 -1.89 3.38 1.37
CA PHE A 35 -1.83 2.01 1.86
C PHE A 35 -2.81 1.78 3.00
N ALA A 36 -2.89 2.72 3.94
CA ALA A 36 -3.81 2.61 5.07
C ALA A 36 -5.26 2.55 4.60
N ASN A 37 -5.62 3.41 3.65
CA ASN A 37 -6.96 3.44 3.09
C ASN A 37 -7.30 2.14 2.37
N ARG A 38 -6.36 1.61 1.58
CA ARG A 38 -6.58 0.36 0.87
C ARG A 38 -6.72 -0.82 1.84
N LYS A 39 -5.90 -0.84 2.87
CA LYS A 39 -5.99 -1.88 3.90
C LYS A 39 -7.37 -1.89 4.53
N SER A 40 -7.89 -0.71 4.84
CA SER A 40 -9.23 -0.58 5.40
C SER A 40 -10.30 -1.13 4.47
N GLN A 41 -10.14 -0.90 3.17
CA GLN A 41 -11.08 -1.41 2.16
C GLN A 41 -11.02 -2.93 2.03
N LEU A 42 -9.87 -3.53 2.28
CA LEU A 42 -9.67 -4.97 2.13
C LEU A 42 -10.03 -5.77 3.38
N GLN A 43 -10.24 -5.11 4.49
CA GLN A 43 -10.64 -5.79 5.74
C GLN A 43 -12.09 -6.22 5.74
#